data_1d67478cccc4a853282a07050fea2267
#
_entry.id   1d67478cccc4a853282a07050fea2267
#
_cell.length_a   1.000
_cell.length_b   1.000
_cell.length_c   1.000
_cell.angle_alpha   90.00
_cell.angle_beta   90.00
_cell.angle_gamma   90.00
#
_symmetry.space_group_name_H-M   'P 1'
#
loop_
_entity.id
_entity.type
_entity.pdbx_description
1 polymer ?
#
loop_
_entity_poly.entity_id
_entity_poly.type
_entity_poly.pdbx_seq_one_letter_code
_entity_poly.pdbx_strand_id
1 'polypeptide(L)'
;MTLITMPTSPAFTSSEWGISRNVAVSESPFTGATQVHKYSKDQWTATLTLPPMKRDLARAWQSFFMLSGGRANTFLLGDPDAKEVTGDAIPDAVTVAADAAIGDTSVNLTIGSGKKINSGSYLQFGTGANARLHMVVDDNTGNGVVTIEPPLKSAISANDIVIFSSAKGVFRMDTNSLVWSADNVSRYGITFSCSEAL
;
A
#
# COMPACT_ATOMS: atom_id res chain seq x y z
N MET A 1 18.60 6.96 1.29
CA MET A 1 17.19 6.85 0.89
C MET A 1 16.38 7.75 1.80
N THR A 2 15.65 8.70 1.24
CA THR A 2 14.91 9.71 2.02
C THR A 2 13.41 9.55 1.74
N LEU A 3 12.59 9.67 2.79
CA LEU A 3 11.14 9.75 2.65
C LEU A 3 10.76 11.17 2.24
N ILE A 4 10.17 11.32 1.05
CA ILE A 4 9.73 12.61 0.51
C ILE A 4 8.21 12.75 0.60
N THR A 5 7.73 13.99 0.65
CA THR A 5 6.30 14.27 0.71
C THR A 5 5.71 14.34 -0.69
N MET A 6 4.69 13.53 -0.95
CA MET A 6 3.92 13.56 -2.20
C MET A 6 2.89 14.68 -2.16
N PRO A 7 2.68 15.44 -3.26
CA PRO A 7 1.59 16.41 -3.36
C PRO A 7 0.22 15.74 -3.24
N THR A 8 -0.73 16.41 -2.62
CA THR A 8 -2.09 15.90 -2.43
C THR A 8 -3.12 16.49 -3.40
N SER A 9 -2.72 17.49 -4.17
CA SER A 9 -3.59 18.18 -5.14
C SER A 9 -2.89 18.32 -6.50
N PRO A 10 -3.63 18.11 -7.60
CA PRO A 10 -4.99 17.58 -7.67
C PRO A 10 -5.05 16.09 -7.28
N ALA A 11 -6.25 15.60 -6.97
CA ALA A 11 -6.47 14.17 -6.76
C ALA A 11 -6.26 13.38 -8.07
N PHE A 12 -6.01 12.09 -7.96
CA PHE A 12 -5.86 11.20 -9.12
C PHE A 12 -7.20 11.04 -9.84
N THR A 13 -7.18 10.95 -11.17
CA THR A 13 -8.33 10.59 -12.00
C THR A 13 -8.49 9.09 -12.18
N SER A 14 -7.39 8.37 -12.10
CA SER A 14 -7.36 6.91 -12.17
C SER A 14 -6.26 6.39 -11.26
N SER A 15 -6.58 5.33 -10.55
CA SER A 15 -5.64 4.57 -9.73
C SER A 15 -5.86 3.08 -9.99
N GLU A 16 -4.81 2.40 -10.41
CA GLU A 16 -4.79 0.94 -10.60
C GLU A 16 -3.91 0.36 -9.50
N TRP A 17 -4.49 -0.51 -8.68
CA TRP A 17 -3.80 -1.18 -7.59
C TRP A 17 -3.69 -2.66 -7.85
N GLY A 18 -2.55 -3.23 -7.49
CA GLY A 18 -2.27 -4.64 -7.62
C GLY A 18 -1.29 -5.14 -6.59
N ILE A 19 -1.19 -6.45 -6.48
CA ILE A 19 -0.17 -7.12 -5.69
C ILE A 19 0.69 -7.98 -6.61
N SER A 20 1.99 -7.78 -6.56
CA SER A 20 2.97 -8.63 -7.24
C SER A 20 3.39 -9.75 -6.31
N ARG A 21 3.12 -10.99 -6.68
CA ARG A 21 3.47 -12.18 -5.91
C ARG A 21 4.63 -12.92 -6.57
N ASN A 22 5.53 -13.46 -5.75
CA ASN A 22 6.66 -14.24 -6.22
C ASN A 22 6.43 -15.72 -5.88
N VAL A 23 5.89 -16.47 -6.84
CA VAL A 23 5.59 -17.90 -6.69
C VAL A 23 6.25 -18.66 -7.82
N ALA A 24 7.04 -19.68 -7.48
CA ALA A 24 7.56 -20.64 -8.45
C ALA A 24 6.72 -21.90 -8.45
N VAL A 25 6.31 -22.34 -9.64
CA VAL A 25 5.60 -23.59 -9.86
C VAL A 25 6.48 -24.49 -10.71
N SER A 26 6.78 -25.69 -10.22
CA SER A 26 7.52 -26.72 -10.94
C SER A 26 6.60 -27.91 -11.16
N GLU A 27 6.55 -28.41 -12.38
CA GLU A 27 5.75 -29.58 -12.76
C GLU A 27 6.68 -30.72 -13.18
N SER A 28 6.39 -31.92 -12.69
CA SER A 28 7.11 -33.14 -13.11
C SER A 28 6.65 -33.55 -14.51
N PRO A 29 7.56 -33.64 -15.48
CA PRO A 29 7.19 -34.05 -16.85
C PRO A 29 6.77 -35.53 -16.93
N PHE A 30 7.03 -36.33 -15.89
CA PHE A 30 6.72 -37.75 -15.87
C PHE A 30 5.39 -38.09 -15.20
N THR A 31 5.01 -37.32 -14.17
CA THR A 31 3.81 -37.63 -13.36
C THR A 31 2.78 -36.54 -13.40
N GLY A 32 3.08 -35.35 -13.96
CA GLY A 32 2.20 -34.17 -13.89
C GLY A 32 2.05 -33.59 -12.47
N ALA A 33 2.79 -34.12 -11.48
CA ALA A 33 2.74 -33.59 -10.14
C ALA A 33 3.36 -32.18 -10.07
N THR A 34 2.64 -31.26 -9.45
CA THR A 34 3.06 -29.85 -9.30
C THR A 34 3.59 -29.60 -7.91
N GLN A 35 4.71 -28.89 -7.83
CA GLN A 35 5.27 -28.36 -6.60
C GLN A 35 5.23 -26.82 -6.64
N VAL A 36 4.65 -26.22 -5.61
CA VAL A 36 4.51 -24.75 -5.51
C VAL A 36 5.44 -24.26 -4.40
N HIS A 37 6.30 -23.30 -4.73
CA HIS A 37 7.15 -22.62 -3.76
C HIS A 37 6.79 -21.12 -3.73
N LYS A 38 6.30 -20.63 -2.59
CA LYS A 38 5.96 -19.22 -2.37
C LYS A 38 7.16 -18.51 -1.72
N TYR A 39 7.65 -17.46 -2.34
CA TYR A 39 8.68 -16.59 -1.78
C TYR A 39 8.02 -15.43 -1.04
N SER A 40 8.69 -14.90 -0.03
CA SER A 40 8.16 -13.82 0.83
C SER A 40 8.22 -12.40 0.23
N LYS A 41 8.44 -12.28 -1.09
CA LYS A 41 8.56 -10.98 -1.78
C LYS A 41 7.22 -10.56 -2.42
N ASP A 42 6.15 -10.61 -1.67
CA ASP A 42 4.88 -10.03 -2.10
C ASP A 42 4.92 -8.51 -1.87
N GLN A 43 4.58 -7.71 -2.88
CA GLN A 43 4.62 -6.24 -2.78
C GLN A 43 3.46 -5.58 -3.52
N TRP A 44 2.98 -4.49 -2.99
CA TRP A 44 1.98 -3.66 -3.64
C TRP A 44 2.56 -2.95 -4.85
N THR A 45 1.75 -2.81 -5.89
CA THR A 45 2.05 -2.04 -7.09
C THR A 45 0.90 -1.10 -7.38
N ALA A 46 1.20 0.10 -7.87
CA ALA A 46 0.16 1.06 -8.25
C ALA A 46 0.57 1.83 -9.50
N THR A 47 -0.42 2.07 -10.37
CA THR A 47 -0.30 3.01 -11.50
C THR A 47 -1.31 4.13 -11.31
N LEU A 48 -0.82 5.36 -11.30
CA LEU A 48 -1.59 6.54 -10.94
C LEU A 48 -1.57 7.56 -12.07
N THR A 49 -2.76 8.06 -12.42
CA THR A 49 -2.92 9.08 -13.46
C THR A 49 -3.53 10.34 -12.85
N LEU A 50 -2.88 11.47 -13.11
CA LEU A 50 -3.33 12.78 -12.71
C LEU A 50 -4.22 13.41 -13.79
N PRO A 51 -5.20 14.25 -13.42
CA PRO A 51 -5.99 14.99 -14.38
C PRO A 51 -5.10 15.95 -15.19
N PRO A 52 -5.48 16.30 -16.42
CA PRO A 52 -4.84 17.37 -17.15
C PRO A 52 -4.90 18.68 -16.34
N MET A 53 -3.75 19.22 -15.98
CA MET A 53 -3.67 20.35 -15.04
C MET A 53 -2.89 21.52 -15.62
N LYS A 54 -3.16 22.74 -15.13
CA LYS A 54 -2.41 23.94 -15.46
C LYS A 54 -1.00 23.87 -14.86
N ARG A 55 -0.08 24.64 -15.41
CA ARG A 55 1.34 24.67 -15.01
C ARG A 55 1.55 24.89 -13.51
N ASP A 56 0.72 25.71 -12.88
CA ASP A 56 0.89 26.03 -11.45
C ASP A 56 0.69 24.81 -10.55
N LEU A 57 -0.26 23.95 -10.86
CA LEU A 57 -0.46 22.68 -10.16
C LEU A 57 0.58 21.63 -10.58
N ALA A 58 0.96 21.61 -11.86
CA ALA A 58 1.96 20.67 -12.38
C ALA A 58 3.34 20.87 -11.76
N ARG A 59 3.72 22.10 -11.38
CA ARG A 59 5.02 22.41 -10.75
C ARG A 59 5.28 21.60 -9.48
N ALA A 60 4.26 21.43 -8.63
CA ALA A 60 4.41 20.67 -7.40
C ALA A 60 4.74 19.19 -7.69
N TRP A 61 4.06 18.59 -8.67
CA TRP A 61 4.31 17.24 -9.12
C TRP A 61 5.66 17.09 -9.82
N GLN A 62 6.03 18.04 -10.67
CA GLN A 62 7.35 18.05 -11.31
C GLN A 62 8.47 18.11 -10.26
N SER A 63 8.32 19.00 -9.25
CA SER A 63 9.27 19.09 -8.13
C SER A 63 9.36 17.79 -7.35
N PHE A 64 8.22 17.14 -7.07
CA PHE A 64 8.18 15.85 -6.41
C PHE A 64 8.92 14.77 -7.21
N PHE A 65 8.73 14.71 -8.54
CA PHE A 65 9.46 13.76 -9.38
C PHE A 65 10.97 14.05 -9.44
N MET A 66 11.37 15.32 -9.41
CA MET A 66 12.79 15.65 -9.29
C MET A 66 13.37 15.21 -7.95
N LEU A 67 12.63 15.41 -6.84
CA LEU A 67 13.05 14.98 -5.51
C LEU A 67 13.06 13.46 -5.36
N SER A 68 12.21 12.73 -6.08
CA SER A 68 12.21 11.26 -6.05
C SER A 68 13.53 10.68 -6.56
N GLY A 69 14.22 11.40 -7.47
CA GLY A 69 15.47 10.93 -8.08
C GLY A 69 15.29 9.59 -8.79
N GLY A 70 14.15 9.39 -9.47
CA GLY A 70 13.74 8.11 -10.01
C GLY A 70 13.44 7.12 -8.88
N ARG A 71 14.19 6.03 -8.82
CA ARG A 71 14.04 4.96 -7.83
C ARG A 71 14.81 5.20 -6.51
N ALA A 72 15.43 6.37 -6.32
CA ALA A 72 16.33 6.59 -5.18
C ALA A 72 15.58 6.84 -3.87
N ASN A 73 14.54 7.64 -3.89
CA ASN A 73 13.78 8.04 -2.71
C ASN A 73 12.41 7.38 -2.66
N THR A 74 11.79 7.46 -1.49
CA THR A 74 10.49 6.83 -1.20
C THR A 74 9.46 7.87 -0.77
N PHE A 75 8.19 7.52 -0.88
CA PHE A 75 7.07 8.34 -0.47
C PHE A 75 5.95 7.49 0.11
N LEU A 76 5.06 8.10 0.88
CA LEU A 76 3.89 7.42 1.42
C LEU A 76 2.75 7.47 0.41
N LEU A 77 2.17 6.30 0.13
CA LEU A 77 1.02 6.16 -0.75
C LEU A 77 0.02 5.17 -0.13
N GLY A 78 -1.25 5.49 -0.22
CA GLY A 78 -2.37 4.61 0.10
C GLY A 78 -3.38 4.67 -1.04
N ASP A 79 -4.26 3.69 -1.11
CA ASP A 79 -5.31 3.65 -2.13
C ASP A 79 -6.21 4.88 -1.99
N PRO A 80 -6.32 5.73 -3.02
CA PRO A 80 -7.13 6.94 -2.96
C PRO A 80 -8.62 6.68 -2.77
N ASP A 81 -9.10 5.51 -3.19
CA ASP A 81 -10.51 5.13 -3.12
C ASP A 81 -10.87 4.45 -1.79
N ALA A 82 -9.89 3.87 -1.10
CA ALA A 82 -10.08 3.13 0.15
C ALA A 82 -9.54 3.90 1.37
N LYS A 83 -9.85 5.20 1.47
CA LYS A 83 -9.40 6.04 2.59
C LYS A 83 -10.16 5.76 3.88
N GLU A 84 -11.42 5.42 3.76
CA GLU A 84 -12.30 5.19 4.90
C GLU A 84 -12.65 3.71 5.01
N VAL A 85 -12.72 3.20 6.23
CA VAL A 85 -13.30 1.90 6.49
C VAL A 85 -14.81 2.01 6.28
N THR A 86 -15.35 1.18 5.41
CA THR A 86 -16.79 1.13 5.13
C THR A 86 -17.45 0.04 5.97
N GLY A 87 -18.68 0.28 6.38
CA GLY A 87 -19.50 -0.70 7.11
C GLY A 87 -20.06 -0.17 8.43
N ASP A 88 -20.82 -1.01 9.09
CA ASP A 88 -21.39 -0.74 10.41
C ASP A 88 -20.36 -1.05 11.51
N ALA A 89 -20.49 -0.35 12.64
CA ALA A 89 -19.69 -0.61 13.84
C ALA A 89 -18.16 -0.47 13.65
N ILE A 90 -17.73 0.57 12.91
CA ILE A 90 -16.30 0.90 12.70
C ILE A 90 -15.59 1.11 14.05
N PRO A 91 -14.35 0.60 14.23
CA PRO A 91 -13.54 0.86 15.42
C PRO A 91 -13.24 2.34 15.62
N ASP A 92 -13.14 2.78 16.88
CA ASP A 92 -12.63 4.12 17.22
C ASP A 92 -11.10 4.16 17.20
N ALA A 93 -10.48 3.04 17.60
CA ALA A 93 -9.04 2.82 17.56
C ALA A 93 -8.74 1.33 17.36
N VAL A 94 -7.62 1.03 16.75
CA VAL A 94 -7.14 -0.34 16.55
C VAL A 94 -5.70 -0.43 17.07
N THR A 95 -5.44 -1.45 17.89
CA THR A 95 -4.10 -1.72 18.40
C THR A 95 -3.76 -3.20 18.27
N VAL A 96 -2.48 -3.50 18.22
CA VAL A 96 -1.96 -4.88 18.25
C VAL A 96 -2.15 -5.45 19.66
N ALA A 97 -2.79 -6.61 19.78
CA ALA A 97 -3.04 -7.24 21.08
C ALA A 97 -1.88 -8.14 21.54
N ALA A 98 -1.10 -8.69 20.63
CA ALA A 98 0.04 -9.55 20.91
C ALA A 98 1.13 -9.38 19.84
N ASP A 99 2.39 -9.59 20.23
CA ASP A 99 3.52 -9.54 19.29
C ASP A 99 3.31 -10.48 18.11
N ALA A 100 3.73 -10.04 16.91
CA ALA A 100 3.73 -10.88 15.73
C ALA A 100 5.04 -10.71 14.95
N ALA A 101 5.50 -11.81 14.35
CA ALA A 101 6.79 -11.89 13.68
C ALA A 101 6.67 -11.52 12.19
N ILE A 102 7.84 -11.27 11.59
CA ILE A 102 7.96 -11.12 10.13
C ILE A 102 7.49 -12.42 9.46
N GLY A 103 6.64 -12.30 8.45
CA GLY A 103 6.10 -13.42 7.68
C GLY A 103 4.76 -13.94 8.18
N ASP A 104 4.28 -13.48 9.34
CA ASP A 104 2.96 -13.85 9.83
C ASP A 104 1.87 -13.28 8.92
N THR A 105 0.85 -14.09 8.65
CA THR A 105 -0.36 -13.72 7.90
C THR A 105 -1.57 -13.49 8.80
N SER A 106 -1.40 -13.65 10.10
CA SER A 106 -2.43 -13.44 11.09
C SER A 106 -1.91 -12.56 12.23
N VAL A 107 -2.69 -11.58 12.63
CA VAL A 107 -2.35 -10.62 13.68
C VAL A 107 -3.48 -10.54 14.67
N ASN A 108 -3.17 -10.56 15.97
CA ASN A 108 -4.18 -10.38 17.00
C ASN A 108 -4.40 -8.89 17.25
N LEU A 109 -5.62 -8.41 17.02
CA LEU A 109 -5.98 -7.00 17.14
C LEU A 109 -7.01 -6.73 18.23
N THR A 110 -6.88 -5.61 18.88
CA THR A 110 -7.88 -5.01 19.76
C THR A 110 -8.63 -3.94 18.97
N ILE A 111 -9.88 -4.19 18.62
CA ILE A 111 -10.74 -3.29 17.84
C ILE A 111 -11.96 -2.77 18.60
N GLY A 112 -12.23 -3.34 19.77
CA GLY A 112 -13.38 -3.03 20.61
C GLY A 112 -14.54 -4.03 20.46
N SER A 113 -15.31 -4.18 21.53
CA SER A 113 -16.46 -5.09 21.55
C SER A 113 -17.54 -4.63 20.58
N GLY A 114 -18.05 -5.53 19.74
CA GLY A 114 -19.08 -5.24 18.74
C GLY A 114 -18.62 -4.41 17.56
N LYS A 115 -17.34 -4.00 17.51
CA LYS A 115 -16.74 -3.32 16.36
C LYS A 115 -16.34 -4.33 15.28
N LYS A 116 -16.19 -3.86 14.04
CA LYS A 116 -15.88 -4.73 12.89
C LYS A 116 -14.77 -4.11 12.03
N ILE A 117 -13.97 -5.01 11.44
CA ILE A 117 -13.09 -4.70 10.30
C ILE A 117 -13.48 -5.68 9.21
N ASN A 118 -13.96 -5.17 8.10
CA ASN A 118 -14.40 -5.99 6.98
C ASN A 118 -13.22 -6.39 6.09
N SER A 119 -13.36 -7.53 5.41
CA SER A 119 -12.44 -7.93 4.33
C SER A 119 -12.33 -6.83 3.26
N GLY A 120 -11.14 -6.68 2.68
CA GLY A 120 -10.83 -5.59 1.77
C GLY A 120 -10.41 -4.28 2.44
N SER A 121 -10.52 -4.14 3.78
CA SER A 121 -10.03 -2.97 4.50
C SER A 121 -8.51 -2.97 4.54
N TYR A 122 -7.90 -1.79 4.38
CA TYR A 122 -6.46 -1.64 4.50
C TYR A 122 -6.06 -1.32 5.94
N LEU A 123 -4.96 -1.93 6.36
CA LEU A 123 -4.30 -1.69 7.64
C LEU A 123 -2.87 -1.23 7.39
N GLN A 124 -2.45 -0.23 8.14
CA GLN A 124 -1.06 0.21 8.14
C GLN A 124 -0.43 -0.12 9.50
N PHE A 125 0.67 -0.85 9.46
CA PHE A 125 1.54 -1.06 10.61
C PHE A 125 2.77 -0.17 10.47
N GLY A 126 3.19 0.45 11.58
CA GLY A 126 4.28 1.41 11.61
C GLY A 126 3.95 2.77 11.00
N THR A 127 4.90 3.70 11.10
CA THR A 127 4.74 5.08 10.63
C THR A 127 5.97 5.56 9.88
N GLY A 128 5.81 6.62 9.09
CA GLY A 128 6.91 7.21 8.32
C GLY A 128 7.57 6.20 7.38
N ALA A 129 8.88 6.07 7.43
CA ALA A 129 9.64 5.16 6.59
C ALA A 129 9.40 3.66 6.90
N ASN A 130 8.80 3.37 8.03
CA ASN A 130 8.47 2.00 8.47
C ASN A 130 6.99 1.64 8.21
N ALA A 131 6.22 2.50 7.56
CA ALA A 131 4.83 2.23 7.23
C ALA A 131 4.71 1.06 6.25
N ARG A 132 3.91 0.04 6.62
CA ARG A 132 3.65 -1.14 5.79
C ARG A 132 2.15 -1.31 5.61
N LEU A 133 1.75 -1.52 4.36
CA LEU A 133 0.36 -1.64 3.96
C LEU A 133 -0.04 -3.11 3.83
N HIS A 134 -1.13 -3.47 4.48
CA HIS A 134 -1.71 -4.81 4.44
C HIS A 134 -3.21 -4.70 4.22
N MET A 135 -3.81 -5.73 3.65
CA MET A 135 -5.26 -5.82 3.46
C MET A 135 -5.82 -6.95 4.32
N VAL A 136 -6.95 -6.71 4.93
CA VAL A 136 -7.72 -7.73 5.66
C VAL A 136 -8.37 -8.67 4.66
N VAL A 137 -8.21 -9.97 4.87
CA VAL A 137 -8.72 -11.01 3.95
C VAL A 137 -10.08 -11.51 4.39
N ASP A 138 -10.31 -11.66 5.71
CA ASP A 138 -11.53 -12.19 6.28
C ASP A 138 -12.19 -11.16 7.20
N ASP A 139 -13.52 -11.13 7.23
CA ASP A 139 -14.27 -10.26 8.14
C ASP A 139 -13.97 -10.62 9.60
N ASN A 140 -13.71 -9.60 10.40
CA ASN A 140 -13.47 -9.76 11.83
C ASN A 140 -14.49 -8.95 12.65
N THR A 141 -15.02 -9.56 13.71
CA THR A 141 -15.92 -8.90 14.65
C THR A 141 -15.39 -9.02 16.06
N GLY A 142 -15.17 -7.87 16.70
CA GLY A 142 -14.59 -7.82 18.04
C GLY A 142 -13.07 -8.05 18.05
N ASN A 143 -12.52 -8.13 19.25
CA ASN A 143 -11.10 -8.41 19.43
C ASN A 143 -10.77 -9.84 18.98
N GLY A 144 -9.64 -10.04 18.37
CA GLY A 144 -9.20 -11.37 17.96
C GLY A 144 -8.19 -11.37 16.82
N VAL A 145 -8.04 -12.54 16.24
CA VAL A 145 -7.10 -12.79 15.14
C VAL A 145 -7.72 -12.30 13.83
N VAL A 146 -6.97 -11.47 13.12
CA VAL A 146 -7.31 -10.94 11.80
C VAL A 146 -6.32 -11.49 10.78
N THR A 147 -6.82 -12.04 9.69
CA THR A 147 -5.98 -12.52 8.57
C THR A 147 -5.65 -11.36 7.66
N ILE A 148 -4.38 -11.21 7.34
CA ILE A 148 -3.86 -10.12 6.49
C ILE A 148 -3.04 -10.66 5.33
N GLU A 149 -3.05 -9.93 4.22
CA GLU A 149 -2.17 -10.13 3.07
C GLU A 149 -1.67 -8.75 2.55
N PRO A 150 -0.42 -8.65 2.11
CA PRO A 150 0.66 -9.63 2.16
C PRO A 150 1.10 -9.93 3.60
N PRO A 151 1.93 -10.98 3.84
CA PRO A 151 2.48 -11.28 5.15
C PRO A 151 3.23 -10.10 5.76
N LEU A 152 3.31 -10.05 7.09
CA LEU A 152 4.04 -9.00 7.82
C LEU A 152 5.48 -8.85 7.31
N LYS A 153 5.86 -7.63 6.98
CA LYS A 153 7.20 -7.27 6.46
C LYS A 153 8.14 -6.76 7.54
N SER A 154 7.61 -6.48 8.71
CA SER A 154 8.33 -6.11 9.93
C SER A 154 7.63 -6.72 11.12
N ALA A 155 8.39 -7.06 12.15
CA ALA A 155 7.80 -7.46 13.43
C ALA A 155 7.04 -6.29 14.03
N ILE A 156 5.94 -6.59 14.72
CA ILE A 156 5.08 -5.64 15.42
C ILE A 156 4.94 -6.07 16.87
N SER A 157 4.77 -5.11 17.77
CA SER A 157 4.68 -5.35 19.21
C SER A 157 3.29 -5.08 19.75
N ALA A 158 2.96 -5.71 20.86
CA ALA A 158 1.73 -5.47 21.57
C ALA A 158 1.60 -3.97 21.93
N ASN A 159 0.39 -3.43 21.78
CA ASN A 159 0.02 -2.02 21.93
C ASN A 159 0.49 -1.09 20.78
N ASP A 160 1.15 -1.58 19.75
CA ASP A 160 1.40 -0.78 18.55
C ASP A 160 0.07 -0.30 17.96
N ILE A 161 0.05 0.97 17.55
CA ILE A 161 -1.13 1.58 16.93
C ILE A 161 -1.22 1.11 15.48
N VAL A 162 -2.40 0.64 15.08
CA VAL A 162 -2.72 0.26 13.71
C VAL A 162 -3.55 1.38 13.07
N ILE A 163 -3.07 1.91 11.97
CA ILE A 163 -3.78 2.92 11.19
C ILE A 163 -4.67 2.20 10.18
N PHE A 164 -5.97 2.44 10.25
CA PHE A 164 -6.98 1.80 9.41
C PHE A 164 -7.81 2.81 8.60
N SER A 165 -7.68 4.10 8.87
CA SER A 165 -8.22 5.18 8.04
C SER A 165 -7.07 5.85 7.30
N SER A 166 -7.22 6.02 5.99
CA SER A 166 -6.15 6.55 5.12
C SER A 166 -4.81 5.81 5.27
N ALA A 167 -4.87 4.49 5.41
CA ALA A 167 -3.70 3.63 5.54
C ALA A 167 -2.74 3.80 4.36
N LYS A 168 -1.45 3.83 4.63
CA LYS A 168 -0.39 4.05 3.64
C LYS A 168 0.74 3.06 3.81
N GLY A 169 1.38 2.73 2.70
CA GLY A 169 2.67 2.06 2.68
C GLY A 169 3.76 2.97 2.16
N VAL A 170 4.99 2.52 2.26
CA VAL A 170 6.14 3.20 1.66
C VAL A 170 6.33 2.69 0.24
N PHE A 171 6.30 3.59 -0.73
CA PHE A 171 6.44 3.29 -2.15
C PHE A 171 7.66 3.98 -2.76
N ARG A 172 8.10 3.46 -3.89
CA ARG A 172 9.12 4.09 -4.75
C ARG A 172 8.68 4.00 -6.21
N MET A 173 9.21 4.88 -7.04
CA MET A 173 8.98 4.83 -8.49
C MET A 173 9.52 3.55 -9.11
N ASP A 174 8.83 2.99 -10.11
CA ASP A 174 9.29 1.80 -10.82
C ASP A 174 10.36 2.10 -11.86
N THR A 175 10.42 3.34 -12.31
CA THR A 175 11.35 3.78 -13.35
C THR A 175 12.25 4.93 -12.89
N ASN A 176 13.42 5.03 -13.51
CA ASN A 176 14.31 6.19 -13.36
C ASN A 176 13.98 7.31 -14.36
N SER A 177 13.12 7.03 -15.34
CA SER A 177 12.69 7.98 -16.36
C SER A 177 11.23 8.33 -16.12
N LEU A 178 10.95 9.59 -15.87
CA LEU A 178 9.61 10.12 -15.69
C LEU A 178 9.33 11.11 -16.80
N VAL A 179 8.21 10.94 -17.48
CA VAL A 179 7.80 11.77 -18.61
C VAL A 179 6.49 12.45 -18.26
N TRP A 180 6.40 13.72 -18.58
CA TRP A 180 5.15 14.47 -18.58
C TRP A 180 4.93 15.09 -19.95
N SER A 181 3.67 15.14 -20.39
CA SER A 181 3.29 15.79 -21.63
C SER A 181 2.64 17.13 -21.33
N ALA A 182 2.78 18.07 -22.26
CA ALA A 182 2.05 19.32 -22.26
C ALA A 182 1.37 19.49 -23.62
N ASP A 183 0.09 19.84 -23.62
CA ASP A 183 -0.66 20.13 -24.84
C ASP A 183 -0.48 21.59 -25.30
N ASN A 184 -1.04 21.94 -26.44
CA ASN A 184 -1.00 23.29 -27.00
C ASN A 184 -1.75 24.35 -26.18
N VAL A 185 -2.57 23.92 -25.20
CA VAL A 185 -3.29 24.80 -24.24
C VAL A 185 -2.58 24.79 -22.88
N SER A 186 -1.33 24.35 -22.82
CA SER A 186 -0.49 24.26 -21.60
C SER A 186 -1.13 23.42 -20.48
N ARG A 187 -1.79 22.32 -20.82
CA ARG A 187 -2.23 21.33 -19.87
C ARG A 187 -1.22 20.20 -19.78
N TYR A 188 -0.91 19.81 -18.56
CA TYR A 188 0.06 18.78 -18.24
C TYR A 188 -0.64 17.49 -17.87
N GLY A 189 -0.35 16.40 -18.62
CA GLY A 189 -0.74 15.05 -18.29
C GLY A 189 0.42 14.29 -17.66
N ILE A 190 0.17 13.60 -16.55
CA ILE A 190 1.17 12.84 -15.80
C ILE A 190 0.58 11.49 -15.42
N THR A 191 1.28 10.43 -15.76
CA THR A 191 1.01 9.06 -15.29
C THR A 191 2.33 8.47 -14.79
N PHE A 192 2.30 7.79 -13.66
CA PHE A 192 3.47 7.12 -13.10
C PHE A 192 3.08 5.82 -12.41
N SER A 193 4.03 4.89 -12.41
CA SER A 193 3.90 3.61 -11.71
C SER A 193 4.89 3.53 -10.56
N CYS A 194 4.49 2.88 -9.50
CA CYS A 194 5.28 2.71 -8.29
C CYS A 194 5.02 1.36 -7.65
N SER A 195 6.00 0.87 -6.92
CA SER A 195 5.90 -0.34 -6.13
C SER A 195 6.30 -0.09 -4.69
N GLU A 196 5.78 -0.92 -3.80
CA GLU A 196 6.12 -0.85 -2.38
C GLU A 196 7.62 -1.05 -2.19
N ALA A 197 8.22 -0.21 -1.35
CA ALA A 197 9.62 -0.30 -0.98
C ALA A 197 9.77 -1.23 0.23
N LEU A 198 10.39 -2.38 0.01
CA LEU A 198 10.70 -3.38 1.02
C LEU A 198 12.03 -3.08 1.72
#